data_96932a16f35bebff8ce295664db731d9
#
_entry.id   96932a16f35bebff8ce295664db731d9
#
_cell.length_a   1.000
_cell.length_b   1.000
_cell.length_c   1.000
_cell.angle_alpha   90.00
_cell.angle_beta   90.00
_cell.angle_gamma   90.00
#
_symmetry.space_group_name_H-M   'P 1'
#
loop_
_entity.id
_entity.type
_entity.pdbx_description
1 polymer ?
#
loop_
_entity_poly.entity_id
_entity_poly.type
_entity_poly.pdbx_seq_one_letter_code
_entity_poly.pdbx_strand_id
1 'polypeptide(L)'
;MPPRPSPTVRGRRLRYELRRLREQRGLTIEQVSERSGGDWTPSAISRWETGDRRIRPADLRVLLDIYDVHGDQREVLLTLAREARQRGWWQSYSSDAVPEWFQVYLGLEAEAASIHEYAAELIPGLLQTADYYRAFMRTAPAAGNEEAIERKIAVRAARQERLTADDAPECWAVLNEAAIRRVVGGADVMRGQLQHIVQMADLSRISVQVLPFKAGAHPAMDGSFIILGFPEAPDPDVVYLESQTGSLYLEKLPEVDRYQAMFNHLVAKALGPDESTNLIAQAAADLA
;
A
#
# COMPACT_ATOMS: atom_id res chain seq x y z
N MET A 1 5.42 -20.02 1.57
CA MET A 1 4.31 -20.15 0.60
C MET A 1 4.59 -19.13 -0.51
N PRO A 2 4.53 -19.44 -1.81
CA PRO A 2 4.81 -18.45 -2.83
C PRO A 2 3.87 -17.26 -2.68
N PRO A 3 4.34 -16.01 -2.97
CA PRO A 3 3.54 -14.81 -2.85
C PRO A 3 2.25 -14.96 -3.68
N ARG A 4 1.11 -14.63 -3.07
CA ARG A 4 -0.17 -14.70 -3.78
C ARG A 4 -0.26 -13.48 -4.69
N PRO A 5 -0.28 -13.65 -6.04
CA PRO A 5 -0.30 -12.52 -6.95
C PRO A 5 -1.51 -11.62 -6.69
N SER A 6 -1.28 -10.32 -6.59
CA SER A 6 -2.34 -9.35 -6.41
C SER A 6 -3.00 -9.00 -7.75
N PRO A 7 -4.32 -9.15 -7.87
CA PRO A 7 -5.02 -8.73 -9.07
C PRO A 7 -4.92 -7.21 -9.32
N THR A 8 -4.66 -6.42 -8.29
CA THR A 8 -4.52 -4.96 -8.37
C THR A 8 -3.22 -4.57 -9.07
N VAL A 9 -2.09 -5.13 -8.64
CA VAL A 9 -0.78 -4.84 -9.23
C VAL A 9 -0.70 -5.39 -10.65
N ARG A 10 -1.20 -6.61 -10.89
CA ARG A 10 -1.25 -7.19 -12.25
C ARG A 10 -2.10 -6.36 -13.21
N GLY A 11 -3.24 -5.85 -12.73
CA GLY A 11 -4.08 -4.94 -13.53
C GLY A 11 -3.40 -3.60 -13.81
N ARG A 12 -2.68 -3.04 -12.83
CA ARG A 12 -1.91 -1.81 -12.96
C ARG A 12 -0.78 -1.97 -13.97
N ARG A 13 0.01 -3.04 -13.86
CA ARG A 13 1.10 -3.36 -14.79
C ARG A 13 0.58 -3.55 -16.22
N LEU A 14 -0.53 -4.27 -16.39
CA LEU A 14 -1.13 -4.45 -17.71
C LEU A 14 -1.49 -3.11 -18.37
N ARG A 15 -2.12 -2.18 -17.62
CA ARG A 15 -2.49 -0.85 -18.14
C ARG A 15 -1.29 -0.04 -18.57
N TYR A 16 -0.25 -0.01 -17.74
CA TYR A 16 1.00 0.67 -18.05
C TYR A 16 1.63 0.11 -19.35
N GLU A 17 1.73 -1.20 -19.46
CA GLU A 17 2.29 -1.86 -20.65
C GLU A 17 1.45 -1.59 -21.91
N LEU A 18 0.12 -1.61 -21.81
CA LEU A 18 -0.75 -1.30 -22.95
C LEU A 18 -0.55 0.12 -23.44
N ARG A 19 -0.48 1.09 -22.52
CA ARG A 19 -0.20 2.48 -22.88
C ARG A 19 1.19 2.64 -23.47
N ARG A 20 2.22 2.05 -22.87
CA ARG A 20 3.59 2.09 -23.33
C ARG A 20 3.72 1.54 -24.76
N LEU A 21 3.09 0.39 -25.04
CA LEU A 21 3.10 -0.24 -26.35
C LEU A 21 2.43 0.64 -27.41
N ARG A 22 1.28 1.25 -27.09
CA ARG A 22 0.63 2.21 -27.97
C ARG A 22 1.54 3.39 -28.30
N GLU A 23 2.16 3.98 -27.30
CA GLU A 23 3.06 5.14 -27.45
C GLU A 23 4.33 4.76 -28.25
N GLN A 24 4.89 3.59 -28.02
CA GLN A 24 6.03 3.06 -28.79
C GLN A 24 5.71 2.85 -30.28
N ARG A 25 4.45 2.52 -30.60
CA ARG A 25 3.97 2.43 -31.99
C ARG A 25 3.60 3.80 -32.60
N GLY A 26 3.72 4.89 -31.81
CA GLY A 26 3.32 6.23 -32.22
C GLY A 26 1.84 6.38 -32.51
N LEU A 27 0.98 5.52 -31.91
CA LEU A 27 -0.45 5.54 -32.15
C LEU A 27 -1.18 6.44 -31.18
N THR A 28 -2.12 7.25 -31.68
CA THR A 28 -3.11 7.92 -30.85
C THR A 28 -4.24 6.96 -30.50
N ILE A 29 -5.02 7.28 -29.46
CA ILE A 29 -6.20 6.50 -29.05
C ILE A 29 -7.22 6.42 -30.21
N GLU A 30 -7.40 7.50 -30.96
CA GLU A 30 -8.27 7.59 -32.12
C GLU A 30 -7.83 6.62 -33.22
N GLN A 31 -6.53 6.57 -33.53
CA GLN A 31 -5.98 5.64 -34.51
C GLN A 31 -6.13 4.18 -34.11
N VAL A 32 -6.03 3.87 -32.80
CA VAL A 32 -6.32 2.52 -32.29
C VAL A 32 -7.81 2.18 -32.46
N SER A 33 -8.71 3.13 -32.20
CA SER A 33 -10.14 3.00 -32.43
C SER A 33 -10.45 2.70 -33.90
N GLU A 34 -9.85 3.44 -34.83
CA GLU A 34 -10.00 3.22 -36.27
C GLU A 34 -9.50 1.83 -36.70
N ARG A 35 -8.31 1.42 -36.20
CA ARG A 35 -7.71 0.11 -36.52
C ARG A 35 -8.48 -1.08 -35.96
N SER A 36 -9.31 -0.86 -34.93
CA SER A 36 -10.23 -1.87 -34.41
C SER A 36 -11.44 -2.11 -35.33
N GLY A 37 -11.56 -1.40 -36.43
CA GLY A 37 -12.74 -1.46 -37.30
C GLY A 37 -13.96 -0.73 -36.71
N GLY A 38 -13.76 0.10 -35.69
CA GLY A 38 -14.83 0.80 -34.99
C GLY A 38 -15.48 -0.02 -33.86
N ASP A 39 -14.94 -1.19 -33.53
CA ASP A 39 -15.44 -2.02 -32.43
C ASP A 39 -15.29 -1.34 -31.06
N TRP A 40 -14.33 -0.40 -30.93
CA TRP A 40 -14.05 0.31 -29.69
C TRP A 40 -14.05 1.82 -29.90
N THR A 41 -14.70 2.51 -29.00
CA THR A 41 -14.62 3.98 -28.96
C THR A 41 -13.30 4.44 -28.32
N PRO A 42 -12.78 5.64 -28.67
CA PRO A 42 -11.61 6.23 -28.00
C PRO A 42 -11.73 6.24 -26.47
N SER A 43 -12.92 6.54 -25.96
CA SER A 43 -13.22 6.51 -24.53
C SER A 43 -13.10 5.10 -23.91
N ALA A 44 -13.38 4.03 -24.65
CA ALA A 44 -13.21 2.67 -24.15
C ALA A 44 -11.72 2.33 -23.98
N ILE A 45 -10.90 2.68 -24.98
CA ILE A 45 -9.44 2.47 -24.95
C ILE A 45 -8.81 3.28 -23.83
N SER A 46 -9.18 4.57 -23.70
CA SER A 46 -8.72 5.43 -22.60
C SER A 46 -9.01 4.80 -21.25
N ARG A 47 -10.24 4.29 -21.03
CA ARG A 47 -10.61 3.65 -19.77
C ARG A 47 -9.88 2.34 -19.47
N TRP A 48 -9.37 1.63 -20.49
CA TRP A 48 -8.48 0.48 -20.28
C TRP A 48 -7.10 0.93 -19.82
N GLU A 49 -6.56 2.02 -20.36
CA GLU A 49 -5.25 2.56 -19.99
C GLU A 49 -5.27 3.31 -18.66
N THR A 50 -6.40 3.92 -18.27
CA THR A 50 -6.56 4.57 -16.94
C THR A 50 -6.98 3.61 -15.85
N GLY A 51 -7.57 2.45 -16.23
CA GLY A 51 -8.03 1.43 -15.30
C GLY A 51 -9.47 1.56 -14.85
N ASP A 52 -10.20 2.55 -15.35
CA ASP A 52 -11.64 2.73 -15.06
C ASP A 52 -12.48 1.55 -15.58
N ARG A 53 -11.90 0.78 -16.51
CA ARG A 53 -12.53 -0.42 -17.05
C ARG A 53 -11.48 -1.50 -17.33
N ARG A 54 -11.76 -2.73 -16.88
CA ARG A 54 -10.94 -3.89 -17.23
C ARG A 54 -11.14 -4.29 -18.69
N ILE A 55 -10.03 -4.53 -19.42
CA ILE A 55 -10.09 -5.07 -20.78
C ILE A 55 -10.51 -6.54 -20.77
N ARG A 56 -11.36 -6.95 -21.70
CA ARG A 56 -11.74 -8.37 -21.87
C ARG A 56 -10.61 -9.13 -22.58
N PRO A 57 -10.43 -10.44 -22.33
CA PRO A 57 -9.37 -11.22 -22.99
C PRO A 57 -9.44 -11.22 -24.50
N ALA A 58 -10.66 -11.18 -25.08
CA ALA A 58 -10.84 -11.10 -26.52
C ALA A 58 -10.33 -9.75 -27.06
N ASP A 59 -10.76 -8.64 -26.41
CA ASP A 59 -10.34 -7.29 -26.78
C ASP A 59 -8.83 -7.12 -26.66
N LEU A 60 -8.22 -7.69 -25.59
CA LEU A 60 -6.77 -7.65 -25.40
C LEU A 60 -6.01 -8.33 -26.54
N ARG A 61 -6.47 -9.49 -27.03
CA ARG A 61 -5.81 -10.19 -28.14
C ARG A 61 -5.76 -9.33 -29.39
N VAL A 62 -6.90 -8.71 -29.75
CA VAL A 62 -6.99 -7.81 -30.91
C VAL A 62 -6.13 -6.56 -30.71
N LEU A 63 -6.11 -6.01 -29.48
CA LEU A 63 -5.28 -4.84 -29.16
C LEU A 63 -3.79 -5.15 -29.32
N LEU A 64 -3.34 -6.33 -28.89
CA LEU A 64 -1.97 -6.78 -29.05
C LEU A 64 -1.61 -7.01 -30.54
N ASP A 65 -2.57 -7.44 -31.38
CA ASP A 65 -2.38 -7.52 -32.83
C ASP A 65 -2.22 -6.12 -33.46
N ILE A 66 -3.03 -5.13 -33.02
CA ILE A 66 -2.91 -3.72 -33.46
C ILE A 66 -1.55 -3.13 -33.06
N TYR A 67 -1.02 -3.50 -31.90
CA TYR A 67 0.28 -3.06 -31.40
C TYR A 67 1.45 -3.90 -31.93
N ASP A 68 1.18 -4.93 -32.77
CA ASP A 68 2.17 -5.83 -33.37
C ASP A 68 3.04 -6.51 -32.26
N VAL A 69 2.36 -7.04 -31.23
CA VAL A 69 2.98 -7.75 -30.09
C VAL A 69 2.85 -9.25 -30.30
N HIS A 70 3.99 -9.94 -30.38
CA HIS A 70 4.09 -11.38 -30.67
C HIS A 70 4.96 -12.11 -29.64
N GLY A 71 5.01 -13.44 -29.74
CA GLY A 71 5.92 -14.30 -28.96
C GLY A 71 5.73 -14.19 -27.46
N ASP A 72 6.83 -14.27 -26.72
CA ASP A 72 6.84 -14.33 -25.26
C ASP A 72 6.20 -13.10 -24.62
N GLN A 73 6.41 -11.91 -25.20
CA GLN A 73 5.80 -10.67 -24.67
C GLN A 73 4.28 -10.72 -24.71
N ARG A 74 3.70 -11.30 -25.77
CA ARG A 74 2.25 -11.49 -25.88
C ARG A 74 1.73 -12.42 -24.79
N GLU A 75 2.39 -13.55 -24.56
CA GLU A 75 1.98 -14.51 -23.52
C GLU A 75 2.08 -13.94 -22.12
N VAL A 76 3.10 -13.13 -21.83
CA VAL A 76 3.22 -12.42 -20.56
C VAL A 76 2.02 -11.49 -20.33
N LEU A 77 1.63 -10.68 -21.33
CA LEU A 77 0.49 -9.76 -21.21
C LEU A 77 -0.85 -10.48 -21.08
N LEU A 78 -1.04 -11.59 -21.79
CA LEU A 78 -2.24 -12.42 -21.63
C LEU A 78 -2.31 -13.08 -20.26
N THR A 79 -1.16 -13.47 -19.70
CA THR A 79 -1.06 -14.00 -18.34
C THR A 79 -1.38 -12.93 -17.31
N LEU A 80 -0.79 -11.72 -17.42
CA LEU A 80 -1.12 -10.57 -16.57
C LEU A 80 -2.63 -10.27 -16.56
N ALA A 81 -3.27 -10.29 -17.73
CA ALA A 81 -4.71 -10.05 -17.85
C ALA A 81 -5.55 -11.13 -17.17
N ARG A 82 -5.07 -12.39 -17.16
CA ARG A 82 -5.72 -13.49 -16.46
C ARG A 82 -5.57 -13.35 -14.95
N GLU A 83 -4.37 -13.06 -14.49
CA GLU A 83 -4.05 -12.87 -13.06
C GLU A 83 -4.75 -11.64 -12.48
N ALA A 84 -4.84 -10.53 -13.23
CA ALA A 84 -5.59 -9.35 -12.85
C ALA A 84 -7.09 -9.59 -12.61
N ARG A 85 -7.62 -10.75 -13.03
CA ARG A 85 -9.01 -11.17 -12.83
C ARG A 85 -9.19 -12.13 -11.65
N GLN A 86 -8.11 -12.60 -11.05
CA GLN A 86 -8.19 -13.44 -9.88
C GLN A 86 -8.77 -12.67 -8.69
N ARG A 87 -9.29 -13.40 -7.73
CA ARG A 87 -9.79 -12.81 -6.48
C ARG A 87 -8.62 -12.62 -5.52
N GLY A 88 -8.48 -11.41 -4.99
CA GLY A 88 -7.56 -11.17 -3.89
C GLY A 88 -8.04 -11.87 -2.61
N TRP A 89 -7.12 -12.24 -1.71
CA TRP A 89 -7.42 -12.91 -0.46
C TRP A 89 -8.42 -12.13 0.42
N TRP A 90 -8.39 -10.82 0.34
CA TRP A 90 -9.26 -9.92 1.10
C TRP A 90 -10.74 -9.98 0.68
N GLN A 91 -11.06 -10.54 -0.49
CA GLN A 91 -12.44 -10.69 -0.96
C GLN A 91 -13.21 -11.79 -0.22
N SER A 92 -12.54 -12.57 0.63
CA SER A 92 -13.20 -13.50 1.57
C SER A 92 -13.78 -12.79 2.80
N TYR A 93 -13.39 -11.53 3.04
CA TYR A 93 -13.89 -10.73 4.15
C TYR A 93 -15.09 -9.88 3.70
N SER A 94 -15.95 -9.53 4.67
CA SER A 94 -17.12 -8.70 4.43
C SER A 94 -16.77 -7.25 4.10
N SER A 95 -17.65 -6.53 3.42
CA SER A 95 -17.43 -5.14 3.01
C SER A 95 -17.31 -4.15 4.16
N ASP A 96 -17.83 -4.49 5.35
CA ASP A 96 -17.64 -3.71 6.57
C ASP A 96 -16.24 -3.89 7.19
N ALA A 97 -15.61 -5.06 6.99
CA ALA A 97 -14.23 -5.31 7.40
C ALA A 97 -13.20 -4.75 6.39
N VAL A 98 -13.52 -4.83 5.08
CA VAL A 98 -12.67 -4.35 3.98
C VAL A 98 -13.52 -3.47 3.05
N PRO A 99 -13.61 -2.16 3.34
CA PRO A 99 -14.29 -1.22 2.46
C PRO A 99 -13.69 -1.21 1.05
N GLU A 100 -14.50 -0.91 0.03
CA GLU A 100 -14.08 -0.97 -1.37
C GLU A 100 -12.84 -0.11 -1.66
N TRP A 101 -12.76 1.09 -1.08
CA TRP A 101 -11.62 1.98 -1.23
C TRP A 101 -10.31 1.42 -0.64
N PHE A 102 -10.41 0.54 0.38
CA PHE A 102 -9.24 -0.09 1.02
C PHE A 102 -8.77 -1.36 0.28
N GLN A 103 -9.64 -1.98 -0.54
CA GLN A 103 -9.27 -3.18 -1.31
C GLN A 103 -8.10 -2.93 -2.26
N VAL A 104 -8.02 -1.73 -2.84
CA VAL A 104 -6.90 -1.34 -3.71
C VAL A 104 -5.59 -1.33 -2.93
N TYR A 105 -5.60 -0.72 -1.73
CA TYR A 105 -4.44 -0.71 -0.85
C TYR A 105 -3.96 -2.12 -0.48
N LEU A 106 -4.86 -3.00 -0.06
CA LEU A 106 -4.51 -4.39 0.27
C LEU A 106 -3.84 -5.12 -0.91
N GLY A 107 -4.32 -4.83 -2.11
CA GLY A 107 -3.72 -5.39 -3.31
C GLY A 107 -2.32 -4.85 -3.61
N LEU A 108 -2.09 -3.57 -3.40
CA LEU A 108 -0.78 -2.96 -3.57
C LEU A 108 0.19 -3.42 -2.47
N GLU A 109 -0.23 -3.38 -1.20
CA GLU A 109 0.57 -3.83 -0.06
C GLU A 109 1.00 -5.29 -0.20
N ALA A 110 0.11 -6.16 -0.72
CA ALA A 110 0.39 -7.59 -0.87
C ALA A 110 1.57 -7.91 -1.82
N GLU A 111 1.92 -7.04 -2.76
CA GLU A 111 3.02 -7.22 -3.71
C GLU A 111 4.16 -6.20 -3.54
N ALA A 112 4.03 -5.24 -2.63
CA ALA A 112 5.09 -4.27 -2.39
C ALA A 112 6.39 -4.97 -1.94
N ALA A 113 7.51 -4.60 -2.51
CA ALA A 113 8.84 -5.04 -2.08
C ALA A 113 9.36 -4.14 -0.94
N SER A 114 8.88 -2.89 -0.87
CA SER A 114 9.19 -1.98 0.22
C SER A 114 7.96 -1.19 0.65
N ILE A 115 7.88 -0.89 1.95
CA ILE A 115 6.82 -0.10 2.58
C ILE A 115 7.48 0.94 3.44
N HIS A 116 7.45 2.21 3.01
CA HIS A 116 7.95 3.34 3.78
C HIS A 116 6.76 4.12 4.33
N GLU A 117 6.65 4.21 5.64
CA GLU A 117 5.50 4.85 6.29
C GLU A 117 5.95 5.96 7.25
N TYR A 118 5.39 7.15 7.09
CA TYR A 118 5.41 8.16 8.14
C TYR A 118 4.08 8.13 8.90
N ALA A 119 4.15 7.90 10.20
CA ALA A 119 3.00 7.81 11.10
C ALA A 119 2.99 8.99 12.08
N ALA A 120 2.02 9.89 11.93
CA ALA A 120 1.93 11.12 12.72
C ALA A 120 1.38 10.89 14.13
N GLU A 121 0.28 10.13 14.26
CA GLU A 121 -0.50 10.00 15.52
C GLU A 121 -0.75 8.54 15.94
N LEU A 122 -0.89 7.64 14.97
CA LEU A 122 -1.19 6.23 15.22
C LEU A 122 0.03 5.37 14.90
N ILE A 123 0.17 4.27 15.60
CA ILE A 123 1.14 3.23 15.22
C ILE A 123 0.76 2.68 13.82
N PRO A 124 1.74 2.44 12.91
CA PRO A 124 1.51 1.82 11.62
C PRO A 124 0.69 0.53 11.70
N GLY A 125 -0.24 0.36 10.78
CA GLY A 125 -1.16 -0.76 10.82
C GLY A 125 -0.50 -2.14 10.87
N LEU A 126 0.62 -2.31 10.21
CA LEU A 126 1.40 -3.55 10.22
C LEU A 126 2.12 -3.83 11.55
N LEU A 127 2.31 -2.79 12.38
CA LEU A 127 2.97 -2.90 13.69
C LEU A 127 1.99 -2.84 14.88
N GLN A 128 0.67 -2.80 14.64
CA GLN A 128 -0.32 -2.74 15.72
C GLN A 128 -0.61 -4.12 16.30
N THR A 129 -0.75 -4.19 17.63
CA THR A 129 -1.36 -5.34 18.31
C THR A 129 -2.88 -5.33 18.16
N ALA A 130 -3.52 -6.50 18.31
CA ALA A 130 -4.98 -6.62 18.28
C ALA A 130 -5.65 -5.75 19.36
N ASP A 131 -5.07 -5.71 20.57
CA ASP A 131 -5.63 -4.96 21.70
C ASP A 131 -5.54 -3.44 21.49
N TYR A 132 -4.40 -2.95 20.94
CA TYR A 132 -4.27 -1.55 20.56
C TYR A 132 -5.30 -1.16 19.49
N TYR A 133 -5.43 -1.96 18.44
CA TYR A 133 -6.39 -1.67 17.38
C TYR A 133 -7.84 -1.74 17.86
N ARG A 134 -8.17 -2.73 18.69
CA ARG A 134 -9.49 -2.85 19.32
C ARG A 134 -9.82 -1.60 20.15
N ALA A 135 -8.87 -1.18 20.99
CA ALA A 135 -9.05 0.01 21.82
C ALA A 135 -9.22 1.27 20.97
N PHE A 136 -8.40 1.44 19.94
CA PHE A 136 -8.55 2.55 18.98
C PHE A 136 -9.91 2.54 18.28
N MET A 137 -10.33 1.40 17.75
CA MET A 137 -11.61 1.29 17.04
C MET A 137 -12.81 1.66 17.92
N ARG A 138 -12.79 1.33 19.20
CA ARG A 138 -13.86 1.69 20.15
C ARG A 138 -14.02 3.20 20.34
N THR A 139 -13.03 4.02 19.95
CA THR A 139 -13.14 5.48 19.99
C THR A 139 -13.88 6.06 18.79
N ALA A 140 -14.00 5.30 17.71
CA ALA A 140 -14.60 5.77 16.45
C ALA A 140 -16.14 5.63 16.49
N PRO A 141 -16.92 6.69 16.22
CA PRO A 141 -18.39 6.62 16.20
C PRO A 141 -18.93 5.57 15.20
N ALA A 142 -18.19 5.29 14.14
CA ALA A 142 -18.55 4.34 13.08
C ALA A 142 -17.85 2.98 13.23
N ALA A 143 -17.33 2.63 14.40
CA ALA A 143 -16.60 1.38 14.64
C ALA A 143 -17.42 0.11 14.33
N GLY A 144 -18.74 0.20 14.48
CA GLY A 144 -19.63 -0.93 14.47
C GLY A 144 -19.68 -1.63 15.85
N ASN A 145 -20.22 -2.84 15.87
CA ASN A 145 -20.23 -3.68 17.06
C ASN A 145 -18.89 -4.43 17.23
N GLU A 146 -18.72 -5.10 18.38
CA GLU A 146 -17.48 -5.86 18.69
C GLU A 146 -17.16 -6.89 17.58
N GLU A 147 -18.17 -7.54 17.03
CA GLU A 147 -17.98 -8.52 15.94
C GLU A 147 -17.40 -7.87 14.67
N ALA A 148 -17.82 -6.66 14.33
CA ALA A 148 -17.25 -5.89 13.21
C ALA A 148 -15.79 -5.51 13.49
N ILE A 149 -15.46 -5.15 14.74
CA ILE A 149 -14.08 -4.86 15.16
C ILE A 149 -13.21 -6.11 15.03
N GLU A 150 -13.69 -7.27 15.50
CA GLU A 150 -12.94 -8.53 15.40
C GLU A 150 -12.71 -8.96 13.94
N ARG A 151 -13.67 -8.73 13.03
CA ARG A 151 -13.45 -8.97 11.60
C ARG A 151 -12.33 -8.09 11.02
N LYS A 152 -12.26 -6.83 11.43
CA LYS A 152 -11.18 -5.92 11.00
C LYS A 152 -9.83 -6.32 11.59
N ILE A 153 -9.80 -6.82 12.84
CA ILE A 153 -8.60 -7.38 13.48
C ILE A 153 -8.10 -8.59 12.69
N ALA A 154 -9.00 -9.49 12.27
CA ALA A 154 -8.63 -10.65 11.46
C ALA A 154 -7.99 -10.26 10.10
N VAL A 155 -8.51 -9.23 9.44
CA VAL A 155 -7.90 -8.68 8.22
C VAL A 155 -6.48 -8.16 8.52
N ARG A 156 -6.31 -7.45 9.64
CA ARG A 156 -5.01 -6.91 10.06
C ARG A 156 -4.01 -8.01 10.33
N ALA A 157 -4.39 -9.04 11.08
CA ALA A 157 -3.55 -10.21 11.35
C ALA A 157 -3.09 -10.90 10.05
N ALA A 158 -4.01 -11.09 9.09
CA ALA A 158 -3.69 -11.67 7.79
C ALA A 158 -2.69 -10.82 6.97
N ARG A 159 -2.69 -9.48 7.13
CA ARG A 159 -1.69 -8.58 6.53
C ARG A 159 -0.32 -8.76 7.20
N GLN A 160 -0.31 -8.85 8.53
CA GLN A 160 0.92 -8.95 9.33
C GLN A 160 1.67 -10.26 9.11
N GLU A 161 0.98 -11.36 8.75
CA GLU A 161 1.63 -12.64 8.40
C GLU A 161 2.72 -12.48 7.34
N ARG A 162 2.60 -11.46 6.46
CA ARG A 162 3.58 -11.20 5.43
C ARG A 162 4.91 -10.68 5.96
N LEU A 163 4.93 -10.03 7.13
CA LEU A 163 6.17 -9.49 7.71
C LEU A 163 7.18 -10.56 8.13
N THR A 164 6.71 -11.80 8.31
CA THR A 164 7.53 -12.96 8.70
C THR A 164 7.67 -13.99 7.59
N ALA A 165 7.18 -13.70 6.37
CA ALA A 165 7.33 -14.56 5.21
C ALA A 165 8.75 -14.46 4.60
N ASP A 166 9.15 -15.45 3.81
CA ASP A 166 10.45 -15.46 3.12
C ASP A 166 10.62 -14.27 2.17
N ASP A 167 9.52 -13.82 1.57
CA ASP A 167 9.42 -12.67 0.67
C ASP A 167 8.89 -11.40 1.37
N ALA A 168 9.10 -11.28 2.68
CA ALA A 168 8.68 -10.11 3.44
C ALA A 168 9.20 -8.82 2.81
N PRO A 169 8.37 -7.75 2.73
CA PRO A 169 8.82 -6.45 2.25
C PRO A 169 9.85 -5.83 3.19
N GLU A 170 10.66 -4.93 2.67
CA GLU A 170 11.42 -4.01 3.52
C GLU A 170 10.45 -2.97 4.08
N CYS A 171 10.27 -2.96 5.40
CA CYS A 171 9.40 -2.02 6.10
C CYS A 171 10.23 -0.96 6.81
N TRP A 172 10.00 0.30 6.50
CA TRP A 172 10.62 1.41 7.19
C TRP A 172 9.57 2.37 7.73
N ALA A 173 9.42 2.39 9.05
CA ALA A 173 8.47 3.24 9.74
C ALA A 173 9.18 4.40 10.44
N VAL A 174 8.79 5.64 10.13
CA VAL A 174 9.17 6.83 10.91
C VAL A 174 7.95 7.24 11.73
N LEU A 175 8.04 7.04 13.04
CA LEU A 175 6.98 7.37 14.00
C LEU A 175 7.20 8.77 14.55
N ASN A 176 6.22 9.65 14.44
CA ASN A 176 6.24 10.87 15.25
C ASN A 176 6.22 10.47 16.75
N GLU A 177 6.95 11.21 17.61
CA GLU A 177 6.95 10.93 19.05
C GLU A 177 5.53 10.92 19.64
N ALA A 178 4.57 11.65 19.05
CA ALA A 178 3.18 11.63 19.46
C ALA A 178 2.57 10.22 19.41
N ALA A 179 2.91 9.41 18.40
CA ALA A 179 2.39 8.06 18.24
C ALA A 179 2.80 7.11 19.37
N ILE A 180 3.98 7.30 19.96
CA ILE A 180 4.48 6.48 21.08
C ILE A 180 4.13 7.06 22.46
N ARG A 181 3.74 8.34 22.54
CA ARG A 181 3.37 9.00 23.80
C ARG A 181 1.86 9.03 24.06
N ARG A 182 1.05 8.97 23.00
CA ARG A 182 -0.41 8.94 23.14
C ARG A 182 -0.88 7.58 23.66
N VAL A 183 -1.43 7.57 24.88
CA VAL A 183 -1.92 6.34 25.50
C VAL A 183 -3.23 5.92 24.85
N VAL A 184 -3.23 4.79 24.16
CA VAL A 184 -4.39 4.16 23.54
C VAL A 184 -4.76 2.90 24.32
N GLY A 185 -6.01 2.79 24.77
CA GLY A 185 -6.52 1.61 25.46
C GLY A 185 -6.08 1.47 26.93
N GLY A 186 -5.47 2.52 27.51
CA GLY A 186 -4.90 2.49 28.84
C GLY A 186 -3.44 2.00 28.89
N ALA A 187 -2.83 2.09 30.06
CA ALA A 187 -1.40 1.85 30.26
C ALA A 187 -0.96 0.43 29.81
N ASP A 188 -1.71 -0.60 30.18
CA ASP A 188 -1.34 -1.99 29.88
C ASP A 188 -1.37 -2.29 28.37
N VAL A 189 -2.41 -1.82 27.66
CA VAL A 189 -2.55 -2.00 26.21
C VAL A 189 -1.42 -1.26 25.49
N MET A 190 -1.17 -0.01 25.86
CA MET A 190 -0.13 0.81 25.24
C MET A 190 1.27 0.25 25.53
N ARG A 191 1.54 -0.22 26.75
CA ARG A 191 2.80 -0.89 27.10
C ARG A 191 3.02 -2.13 26.22
N GLY A 192 2.01 -3.00 26.10
CA GLY A 192 2.10 -4.19 25.22
C GLY A 192 2.33 -3.82 23.76
N GLN A 193 1.71 -2.74 23.29
CA GLN A 193 1.93 -2.23 21.92
C GLN A 193 3.37 -1.74 21.71
N LEU A 194 3.93 -0.98 22.64
CA LEU A 194 5.29 -0.47 22.53
C LEU A 194 6.32 -1.60 22.61
N GLN A 195 6.13 -2.58 23.51
CA GLN A 195 6.96 -3.78 23.59
C GLN A 195 6.91 -4.60 22.28
N HIS A 196 5.75 -4.68 21.66
CA HIS A 196 5.60 -5.34 20.36
C HIS A 196 6.41 -4.63 19.27
N ILE A 197 6.42 -3.27 19.22
CA ILE A 197 7.24 -2.53 18.24
C ILE A 197 8.73 -2.84 18.45
N VAL A 198 9.21 -2.89 19.69
CA VAL A 198 10.59 -3.25 20.00
C VAL A 198 10.93 -4.64 19.46
N GLN A 199 10.06 -5.64 19.68
CA GLN A 199 10.24 -6.98 19.14
C GLN A 199 10.23 -7.02 17.61
N MET A 200 9.35 -6.25 16.97
CA MET A 200 9.29 -6.19 15.50
C MET A 200 10.55 -5.53 14.90
N ALA A 201 11.14 -4.56 15.60
CA ALA A 201 12.38 -3.91 15.18
C ALA A 201 13.61 -4.84 15.21
N ASP A 202 13.55 -5.99 15.88
CA ASP A 202 14.58 -7.02 15.83
C ASP A 202 14.59 -7.81 14.51
N LEU A 203 13.52 -7.71 13.71
CA LEU A 203 13.45 -8.38 12.41
C LEU A 203 14.27 -7.60 11.37
N SER A 204 15.16 -8.27 10.65
CA SER A 204 16.14 -7.64 9.73
C SER A 204 15.55 -6.78 8.60
N ARG A 205 14.27 -6.99 8.27
CA ARG A 205 13.56 -6.24 7.22
C ARG A 205 12.66 -5.12 7.76
N ILE A 206 12.68 -4.90 9.08
CA ILE A 206 11.86 -3.87 9.71
C ILE A 206 12.76 -2.83 10.36
N SER A 207 12.67 -1.60 9.89
CA SER A 207 13.35 -0.44 10.47
C SER A 207 12.32 0.49 11.12
N VAL A 208 12.53 0.82 12.39
CA VAL A 208 11.68 1.76 13.11
C VAL A 208 12.52 2.91 13.62
N GLN A 209 12.11 4.13 13.28
CA GLN A 209 12.74 5.35 13.80
C GLN A 209 11.68 6.25 14.42
N VAL A 210 12.07 7.00 15.44
CA VAL A 210 11.21 8.00 16.07
C VAL A 210 11.67 9.38 15.67
N LEU A 211 10.74 10.18 15.15
CA LEU A 211 10.93 11.61 14.93
C LEU A 211 10.55 12.34 16.22
N PRO A 212 11.53 12.80 17.02
CA PRO A 212 11.26 13.39 18.34
C PRO A 212 10.68 14.79 18.19
N PHE A 213 9.87 15.24 19.15
CA PHE A 213 9.32 16.59 19.15
C PHE A 213 10.39 17.69 19.04
N LYS A 214 11.59 17.45 19.60
CA LYS A 214 12.73 18.38 19.51
C LYS A 214 13.27 18.58 18.08
N ALA A 215 12.91 17.68 17.12
CA ALA A 215 13.27 17.87 15.70
C ALA A 215 12.58 19.09 15.07
N GLY A 216 11.53 19.61 15.72
CA GLY A 216 10.81 20.80 15.27
C GLY A 216 10.01 20.58 13.99
N ALA A 217 9.84 21.66 13.22
CA ALA A 217 9.06 21.61 11.98
C ALA A 217 9.69 20.67 10.93
N HIS A 218 8.82 19.96 10.22
CA HIS A 218 9.19 19.00 9.18
C HIS A 218 8.15 18.99 8.04
N PRO A 219 8.50 18.52 6.83
CA PRO A 219 7.64 18.66 5.66
C PRO A 219 6.35 17.83 5.69
N ALA A 220 6.23 16.86 6.61
CA ALA A 220 5.06 15.96 6.71
C ALA A 220 4.12 16.37 7.87
N MET A 221 4.04 17.65 8.22
CA MET A 221 3.11 18.12 9.28
C MET A 221 1.64 18.05 8.84
N ASP A 222 1.39 17.91 7.54
CA ASP A 222 0.03 17.79 6.99
C ASP A 222 -0.61 16.41 7.24
N GLY A 223 0.16 15.39 7.64
CA GLY A 223 -0.36 14.07 7.98
C GLY A 223 0.52 12.90 7.59
N SER A 224 0.01 11.70 7.88
CA SER A 224 0.67 10.42 7.59
C SER A 224 0.59 10.09 6.10
N PHE A 225 1.57 9.31 5.63
CA PHE A 225 1.58 8.75 4.27
C PHE A 225 2.35 7.44 4.23
N ILE A 226 2.07 6.63 3.20
CA ILE A 226 2.76 5.39 2.92
C ILE A 226 3.27 5.43 1.48
N ILE A 227 4.51 5.02 1.25
CA ILE A 227 5.09 4.80 -0.07
C ILE A 227 5.24 3.30 -0.24
N LEU A 228 4.60 2.73 -1.25
CA LEU A 228 4.69 1.34 -1.64
C LEU A 228 5.62 1.22 -2.84
N GLY A 229 6.77 0.56 -2.66
CA GLY A 229 7.74 0.32 -3.72
C GLY A 229 7.58 -1.08 -4.31
N PHE A 230 7.79 -1.21 -5.63
CA PHE A 230 7.61 -2.47 -6.35
C PHE A 230 8.92 -2.96 -6.97
N PRO A 231 9.15 -4.30 -7.06
CA PRO A 231 10.44 -4.84 -7.45
C PRO A 231 10.76 -4.73 -8.93
N GLU A 232 9.75 -4.51 -9.77
CA GLU A 232 9.92 -4.50 -11.21
C GLU A 232 9.87 -3.07 -11.79
N ALA A 233 10.89 -2.72 -12.57
CA ALA A 233 11.12 -1.39 -13.13
C ALA A 233 9.95 -0.72 -13.91
N PRO A 234 8.98 -1.43 -14.53
CA PRO A 234 7.85 -0.76 -15.14
C PRO A 234 6.73 -0.38 -14.15
N ASP A 235 6.79 -0.84 -12.89
CA ASP A 235 5.79 -0.52 -11.88
C ASP A 235 6.27 0.66 -11.01
N PRO A 236 5.81 1.90 -11.26
CA PRO A 236 6.20 3.03 -10.43
C PRO A 236 5.68 2.84 -8.99
N ASP A 237 6.41 3.39 -8.03
CA ASP A 237 5.97 3.43 -6.65
C ASP A 237 4.63 4.13 -6.52
N VAL A 238 3.91 3.82 -5.44
CA VAL A 238 2.61 4.42 -5.14
C VAL A 238 2.67 5.10 -3.78
N VAL A 239 2.24 6.36 -3.73
CA VAL A 239 1.97 7.02 -2.46
C VAL A 239 0.51 6.83 -2.10
N TYR A 240 0.26 6.37 -0.89
CA TYR A 240 -1.05 6.20 -0.31
C TYR A 240 -1.28 7.19 0.82
N LEU A 241 -2.38 7.93 0.71
CA LEU A 241 -2.86 8.85 1.74
C LEU A 241 -4.24 8.39 2.17
N GLU A 242 -4.45 8.27 3.48
CA GLU A 242 -5.72 7.82 4.05
C GLU A 242 -6.41 8.93 4.82
N SER A 243 -7.72 8.99 4.69
CA SER A 243 -8.61 9.82 5.48
C SER A 243 -9.76 8.98 6.05
N GLN A 244 -10.59 9.56 6.91
CA GLN A 244 -11.72 8.84 7.50
C GLN A 244 -12.79 8.41 6.47
N THR A 245 -12.86 9.06 5.32
CA THR A 245 -13.92 8.84 4.32
C THR A 245 -13.41 8.30 2.99
N GLY A 246 -12.11 8.05 2.86
CA GLY A 246 -11.52 7.56 1.62
C GLY A 246 -10.00 7.64 1.59
N SER A 247 -9.45 7.42 0.42
CA SER A 247 -8.01 7.40 0.20
C SER A 247 -7.63 8.03 -1.13
N LEU A 248 -6.37 8.47 -1.22
CA LEU A 248 -5.77 9.00 -2.44
C LEU A 248 -4.53 8.17 -2.79
N TYR A 249 -4.43 7.79 -4.06
CA TYR A 249 -3.28 7.09 -4.64
C TYR A 249 -2.57 8.01 -5.62
N LEU A 250 -1.30 8.30 -5.38
CA LEU A 250 -0.47 9.10 -6.27
C LEU A 250 0.53 8.19 -6.97
N GLU A 251 0.51 8.21 -8.30
CA GLU A 251 1.32 7.34 -9.15
C GLU A 251 2.18 8.14 -10.14
N LYS A 252 2.00 9.47 -10.20
CA LYS A 252 2.81 10.32 -11.10
C LYS A 252 4.20 10.51 -10.49
N LEU A 253 5.22 10.27 -11.30
CA LEU A 253 6.62 10.36 -10.85
C LEU A 253 6.93 11.66 -10.06
N PRO A 254 6.54 12.89 -10.49
CA PRO A 254 6.86 14.08 -9.70
C PRO A 254 6.18 14.12 -8.32
N GLU A 255 5.01 13.47 -8.17
CA GLU A 255 4.30 13.39 -6.90
C GLU A 255 5.00 12.36 -5.99
N VAL A 256 5.34 11.19 -6.54
CA VAL A 256 6.08 10.13 -5.83
C VAL A 256 7.44 10.62 -5.37
N ASP A 257 8.22 11.26 -6.26
CA ASP A 257 9.54 11.83 -5.96
C ASP A 257 9.47 12.83 -4.81
N ARG A 258 8.41 13.66 -4.77
CA ARG A 258 8.19 14.61 -3.68
C ARG A 258 8.01 13.92 -2.33
N TYR A 259 7.20 12.86 -2.26
CA TYR A 259 6.99 12.11 -1.02
C TYR A 259 8.22 11.30 -0.63
N GLN A 260 8.96 10.76 -1.59
CA GLN A 260 10.23 10.08 -1.32
C GLN A 260 11.26 11.05 -0.74
N ALA A 261 11.39 12.26 -1.31
CA ALA A 261 12.27 13.29 -0.76
C ALA A 261 11.83 13.72 0.66
N MET A 262 10.51 13.82 0.89
CA MET A 262 9.93 14.10 2.20
C MET A 262 10.29 13.00 3.20
N PHE A 263 10.11 11.73 2.85
CA PHE A 263 10.45 10.58 3.70
C PHE A 263 11.94 10.58 4.06
N ASN A 264 12.83 10.78 3.08
CA ASN A 264 14.27 10.86 3.30
C ASN A 264 14.64 12.00 4.27
N HIS A 265 13.96 13.13 4.19
CA HIS A 265 14.15 14.24 5.13
C HIS A 265 13.72 13.87 6.56
N LEU A 266 12.61 13.14 6.71
CA LEU A 266 12.15 12.65 8.03
C LEU A 266 13.13 11.65 8.63
N VAL A 267 13.61 10.70 7.84
CA VAL A 267 14.66 9.72 8.24
C VAL A 267 15.90 10.43 8.74
N ALA A 268 16.36 11.46 8.04
CA ALA A 268 17.56 12.23 8.42
C ALA A 268 17.38 13.04 9.72
N LYS A 269 16.14 13.40 10.08
CA LYS A 269 15.80 14.11 11.32
C LYS A 269 15.41 13.20 12.48
N ALA A 270 14.99 11.97 12.19
CA ALA A 270 14.63 10.99 13.20
C ALA A 270 15.86 10.50 13.97
N LEU A 271 15.64 9.94 15.14
CA LEU A 271 16.65 9.21 15.89
C LEU A 271 17.10 7.99 15.08
N GLY A 272 18.33 7.53 15.28
CA GLY A 272 18.80 6.26 14.73
C GLY A 272 17.93 5.08 15.21
N PRO A 273 17.96 3.91 14.53
CA PRO A 273 17.15 2.75 14.92
C PRO A 273 17.32 2.33 16.38
N ASP A 274 18.56 2.20 16.86
CA ASP A 274 18.86 1.80 18.24
C ASP A 274 18.37 2.85 19.27
N GLU A 275 18.59 4.14 18.99
CA GLU A 275 18.11 5.23 19.86
C GLU A 275 16.57 5.26 19.89
N SER A 276 15.94 4.98 18.77
CA SER A 276 14.49 4.92 18.62
C SER A 276 13.90 3.77 19.43
N THR A 277 14.49 2.58 19.32
CA THR A 277 14.09 1.39 20.09
C THR A 277 14.24 1.64 21.59
N ASN A 278 15.33 2.28 22.02
CA ASN A 278 15.54 2.65 23.43
C ASN A 278 14.48 3.65 23.90
N LEU A 279 14.14 4.68 23.11
CA LEU A 279 13.10 5.65 23.44
C LEU A 279 11.71 4.97 23.55
N ILE A 280 11.39 4.04 22.66
CA ILE A 280 10.14 3.26 22.68
C ILE A 280 10.08 2.37 23.93
N ALA A 281 11.18 1.69 24.28
CA ALA A 281 11.27 0.87 25.49
C ALA A 281 11.13 1.70 26.76
N GLN A 282 11.73 2.89 26.80
CA GLN A 282 11.56 3.82 27.91
C GLN A 282 10.10 4.30 28.02
N ALA A 283 9.47 4.64 26.90
CA ALA A 283 8.05 5.04 26.89
C ALA A 283 7.12 3.91 27.40
N ALA A 284 7.46 2.65 27.12
CA ALA A 284 6.74 1.50 27.68
C ALA A 284 6.96 1.35 29.20
N ALA A 285 8.17 1.59 29.67
CA ALA A 285 8.49 1.55 31.12
C ALA A 285 7.79 2.68 31.90
N ASP A 286 7.67 3.87 31.32
CA ASP A 286 7.00 5.03 31.93
C ASP A 286 5.49 4.80 32.15
N LEU A 287 4.91 3.72 31.55
CA LEU A 287 3.52 3.29 31.71
C LEU A 287 3.33 2.23 32.81
N ALA A 288 4.38 1.90 33.56
CA ALA A 288 4.36 0.85 34.58
C ALA A 288 3.67 1.32 35.86
#